data_6962d64ab3cbdc4f47ea410a97c72bb3
#
_entry.id   6962d64ab3cbdc4f47ea410a97c72bb3
#
_cell.length_a   1.000
_cell.length_b   1.000
_cell.length_c   1.000
_cell.angle_alpha   90.00
_cell.angle_beta   90.00
_cell.angle_gamma   90.00
#
_symmetry.space_group_name_H-M   'P 1'
#
loop_
_entity.id
_entity.type
_entity.pdbx_description
1 polymer ?
#
loop_
_entity_poly.entity_id
_entity_poly.type
_entity_poly.pdbx_seq_one_letter_code
_entity_poly.pdbx_strand_id
1 'polypeptide(L)'
;MAAVQPMMAELQKKYGGDKERLVQEQQKLYREAGVSPLSGCLPTLVQFPIWIGLYQSINSVLADTPLELMNLGKNVYAGFRPIVDILPLQSRFLWLNLANPDPTPFVLPVLVAGTMWLQQKLMTQPSTDPQQASMNQTMQLMMPLMFGYFTMQFSSGLALYFIISNVIGIVLQWGI
;
A
#
# COMPACT_ATOMS: atom_id res chain seq x y z
N MET A 1 -20.17 -3.98 7.37
CA MET A 1 -19.08 -4.00 8.40
C MET A 1 -19.45 -3.20 9.65
N ALA A 2 -19.84 -1.93 9.56
CA ALA A 2 -20.19 -1.12 10.74
C ALA A 2 -21.32 -1.70 11.61
N ALA A 3 -22.31 -2.38 11.03
CA ALA A 3 -23.43 -2.98 11.77
C ALA A 3 -23.03 -4.21 12.62
N VAL A 4 -21.90 -4.87 12.31
CA VAL A 4 -21.44 -6.07 13.02
C VAL A 4 -20.54 -5.70 14.22
N GLN A 5 -19.99 -4.49 14.25
CA GLN A 5 -19.09 -4.03 15.32
C GLN A 5 -19.72 -4.07 16.72
N PRO A 6 -20.97 -3.59 16.97
CA PRO A 6 -21.55 -3.66 18.32
C PRO A 6 -21.79 -5.11 18.78
N MET A 7 -22.18 -6.01 17.86
CA MET A 7 -22.37 -7.44 18.16
C MET A 7 -21.05 -8.14 18.51
N MET A 8 -19.95 -7.74 17.84
CA MET A 8 -18.61 -8.25 18.18
C MET A 8 -18.17 -7.82 19.57
N ALA A 9 -18.46 -6.60 19.97
CA ALA A 9 -18.14 -6.10 21.31
C ALA A 9 -18.91 -6.85 22.42
N GLU A 10 -20.15 -7.24 22.16
CA GLU A 10 -20.95 -8.06 23.08
C GLU A 10 -20.42 -9.49 23.19
N LEU A 11 -20.09 -10.13 22.06
CA LEU A 11 -19.49 -11.46 22.05
C LEU A 11 -18.19 -11.48 22.86
N GLN A 12 -17.38 -10.45 22.75
CA GLN A 12 -16.13 -10.35 23.47
C GLN A 12 -16.32 -10.17 24.97
N LYS A 13 -17.30 -9.37 25.41
CA LYS A 13 -17.67 -9.27 26.82
C LYS A 13 -18.13 -10.62 27.38
N LYS A 14 -18.81 -11.41 26.55
CA LYS A 14 -19.40 -12.69 26.97
C LYS A 14 -18.39 -13.84 26.98
N TYR A 15 -17.47 -13.87 26.02
CA TYR A 15 -16.54 -15.00 25.80
C TYR A 15 -15.06 -14.60 25.87
N GLY A 16 -14.72 -13.41 26.38
CA GLY A 16 -13.35 -12.89 26.41
C GLY A 16 -12.34 -13.74 27.21
N GLY A 17 -12.82 -14.63 28.07
CA GLY A 17 -11.99 -15.60 28.79
C GLY A 17 -11.71 -16.91 28.03
N ASP A 18 -12.48 -17.21 26.97
CA ASP A 18 -12.36 -18.43 26.18
C ASP A 18 -12.14 -18.09 24.69
N LYS A 19 -10.86 -18.05 24.31
CA LYS A 19 -10.45 -17.64 22.94
C LYS A 19 -11.02 -18.57 21.85
N GLU A 20 -11.15 -19.85 22.12
CA GLU A 20 -11.64 -20.82 21.12
C GLU A 20 -13.14 -20.60 20.84
N ARG A 21 -13.93 -20.45 21.89
CA ARG A 21 -15.36 -20.12 21.76
C ARG A 21 -15.58 -18.76 21.13
N LEU A 22 -14.77 -17.77 21.49
CA LEU A 22 -14.87 -16.44 20.89
C LEU A 22 -14.70 -16.51 19.38
N VAL A 23 -13.67 -17.21 18.88
CA VAL A 23 -13.40 -17.37 17.43
C VAL A 23 -14.55 -18.12 16.74
N GLN A 24 -15.10 -19.15 17.36
CA GLN A 24 -16.23 -19.91 16.80
C GLN A 24 -17.50 -19.05 16.68
N GLU A 25 -17.85 -18.31 17.74
CA GLU A 25 -19.02 -17.43 17.72
C GLU A 25 -18.84 -16.22 16.80
N GLN A 26 -17.62 -15.71 16.66
CA GLN A 26 -17.30 -14.70 15.65
C GLN A 26 -17.51 -15.21 14.22
N GLN A 27 -17.02 -16.41 13.89
CA GLN A 27 -17.26 -17.02 12.58
C GLN A 27 -18.75 -17.26 12.30
N LYS A 28 -19.49 -17.66 13.31
CA LYS A 28 -20.92 -17.86 13.21
C LYS A 28 -21.65 -16.54 12.96
N LEU A 29 -21.29 -15.49 13.70
CA LEU A 29 -21.83 -14.15 13.50
C LEU A 29 -21.56 -13.62 12.07
N TYR A 30 -20.36 -13.82 11.53
CA TYR A 30 -20.04 -13.44 10.15
C TYR A 30 -20.87 -14.20 9.13
N ARG A 31 -21.12 -15.51 9.36
CA ARG A 31 -21.99 -16.32 8.50
C ARG A 31 -23.43 -15.88 8.57
N GLU A 32 -23.96 -15.62 9.76
CA GLU A 32 -25.34 -15.16 9.97
C GLU A 32 -25.58 -13.75 9.40
N ALA A 33 -24.58 -12.88 9.52
CA ALA A 33 -24.60 -11.54 8.93
C ALA A 33 -24.36 -11.53 7.40
N GLY A 34 -24.05 -12.70 6.79
CA GLY A 34 -23.74 -12.79 5.36
C GLY A 34 -22.49 -12.01 4.94
N VAL A 35 -21.61 -11.67 5.88
CA VAL A 35 -20.40 -10.87 5.64
C VAL A 35 -19.17 -11.77 5.66
N SER A 36 -18.43 -11.80 4.57
CA SER A 36 -17.15 -12.52 4.54
C SER A 36 -16.05 -11.72 5.25
N PRO A 37 -15.26 -12.33 6.15
CA PRO A 37 -14.09 -11.66 6.73
C PRO A 37 -13.06 -11.23 5.68
N LEU A 38 -13.06 -11.91 4.52
CA LEU A 38 -12.20 -11.59 3.38
C LEU A 38 -12.65 -10.34 2.59
N SER A 39 -13.87 -9.85 2.81
CA SER A 39 -14.36 -8.66 2.11
C SER A 39 -13.55 -7.40 2.44
N GLY A 40 -12.89 -7.36 3.60
CA GLY A 40 -11.99 -6.27 3.99
C GLY A 40 -10.65 -6.26 3.26
N CYS A 41 -10.15 -7.41 2.79
CA CYS A 41 -8.88 -7.50 2.05
C CYS A 41 -9.08 -7.49 0.52
N LEU A 42 -10.32 -7.59 0.02
CA LEU A 42 -10.62 -7.57 -1.42
C LEU A 42 -10.06 -6.34 -2.14
N PRO A 43 -10.18 -5.11 -1.60
CA PRO A 43 -9.56 -3.92 -2.22
C PRO A 43 -8.05 -4.07 -2.37
N THR A 44 -7.37 -4.67 -1.39
CA THR A 44 -5.93 -4.89 -1.44
C THR A 44 -5.55 -5.89 -2.55
N LEU A 45 -6.34 -6.95 -2.75
CA LEU A 45 -6.10 -7.91 -3.84
C LEU A 45 -6.27 -7.27 -5.22
N VAL A 46 -7.27 -6.41 -5.40
CA VAL A 46 -7.46 -5.64 -6.65
C VAL A 46 -6.33 -4.62 -6.85
N GLN A 47 -5.75 -4.11 -5.79
CA GLN A 47 -4.65 -3.16 -5.83
C GLN A 47 -3.34 -3.78 -6.36
N PHE A 48 -3.08 -5.09 -6.13
CA PHE A 48 -1.83 -5.75 -6.55
C PHE A 48 -1.56 -5.66 -8.07
N PRO A 49 -2.49 -6.01 -8.97
CA PRO A 49 -2.29 -5.83 -10.40
C PRO A 49 -1.98 -4.38 -10.81
N ILE A 50 -2.60 -3.42 -10.12
CA ILE A 50 -2.37 -1.99 -10.38
C ILE A 50 -0.93 -1.62 -9.99
N TRP A 51 -0.43 -2.12 -8.87
CA TRP A 51 0.97 -1.91 -8.45
C TRP A 51 1.97 -2.51 -9.41
N ILE A 52 1.71 -3.74 -9.87
CA ILE A 52 2.58 -4.41 -10.85
C ILE A 52 2.61 -3.60 -12.15
N GLY A 53 1.46 -3.16 -12.63
CA GLY A 53 1.37 -2.33 -13.83
C GLY A 53 2.07 -0.99 -13.68
N LEU A 54 1.91 -0.33 -12.53
CA LEU A 54 2.59 0.93 -12.22
C LEU A 54 4.12 0.74 -12.17
N TYR A 55 4.59 -0.29 -11.48
CA TYR A 55 6.01 -0.62 -11.40
C TYR A 55 6.62 -0.87 -12.78
N GLN A 56 5.97 -1.68 -13.60
CA GLN A 56 6.40 -1.95 -14.96
C GLN A 56 6.40 -0.68 -15.82
N SER A 57 5.38 0.16 -15.68
CA SER A 57 5.28 1.43 -16.41
C SER A 57 6.40 2.40 -16.04
N ILE A 58 6.69 2.57 -14.74
CA ILE A 58 7.77 3.44 -14.27
C ILE A 58 9.11 2.94 -14.80
N ASN A 59 9.41 1.65 -14.67
CA ASN A 59 10.67 1.09 -15.16
C ASN A 59 10.79 1.19 -16.69
N SER A 60 9.70 1.02 -17.43
CA SER A 60 9.70 1.13 -18.89
C SER A 60 9.93 2.56 -19.36
N VAL A 61 9.36 3.56 -18.68
CA VAL A 61 9.48 4.98 -19.03
C VAL A 61 10.84 5.55 -18.66
N LEU A 62 11.43 5.08 -17.56
CA LEU A 62 12.76 5.46 -17.07
C LEU A 62 13.88 4.55 -17.62
N ALA A 63 13.66 3.95 -18.78
CA ALA A 63 14.58 3.02 -19.41
C ALA A 63 15.97 3.65 -19.60
N ASP A 64 16.99 3.00 -19.06
CA ASP A 64 18.40 3.45 -19.17
C ASP A 64 19.12 2.78 -20.34
N THR A 65 18.53 1.75 -20.96
CA THR A 65 19.16 0.98 -22.04
C THR A 65 18.51 1.28 -23.40
N PRO A 66 19.28 1.31 -24.51
CA PRO A 66 18.75 1.53 -25.85
C PRO A 66 17.66 0.53 -26.25
N LEU A 67 17.77 -0.72 -25.79
CA LEU A 67 16.79 -1.79 -26.08
C LEU A 67 15.44 -1.49 -25.41
N GLU A 68 15.45 -1.03 -24.19
CA GLU A 68 14.25 -0.66 -23.43
C GLU A 68 13.56 0.56 -24.06
N LEU A 69 14.32 1.55 -24.51
CA LEU A 69 13.80 2.70 -25.24
C LEU A 69 13.09 2.29 -26.56
N MET A 70 13.67 1.33 -27.29
CA MET A 70 13.03 0.78 -28.50
C MET A 70 11.70 0.06 -28.16
N ASN A 71 11.65 -0.68 -27.06
CA ASN A 71 10.45 -1.35 -26.61
C ASN A 71 9.38 -0.38 -26.13
N LEU A 72 9.80 0.71 -25.46
CA LEU A 72 8.88 1.78 -25.07
C LEU A 72 8.19 2.40 -26.28
N GLY A 73 8.93 2.69 -27.35
CA GLY A 73 8.38 3.24 -28.61
C GLY A 73 7.31 2.36 -29.26
N LYS A 74 7.35 1.04 -29.05
CA LYS A 74 6.33 0.10 -29.56
C LYS A 74 5.05 0.09 -28.72
N ASN A 75 5.15 0.43 -27.43
CA ASN A 75 4.04 0.37 -26.49
C ASN A 75 3.32 1.73 -26.30
N VAL A 76 3.85 2.79 -26.89
CA VAL A 76 3.22 4.13 -26.82
C VAL A 76 2.06 4.19 -27.84
N TYR A 77 0.90 4.66 -27.36
CA TYR A 77 -0.27 4.88 -28.21
C TYR A 77 0.05 5.85 -29.36
N ALA A 78 -0.50 5.61 -30.54
CA ALA A 78 -0.22 6.39 -31.75
C ALA A 78 -0.46 7.91 -31.60
N GLY A 79 -1.38 8.33 -30.72
CA GLY A 79 -1.66 9.74 -30.41
C GLY A 79 -0.61 10.43 -29.56
N PHE A 80 0.29 9.66 -28.92
CA PHE A 80 1.35 10.18 -28.05
C PHE A 80 2.75 10.06 -28.69
N ARG A 81 2.84 9.78 -29.97
CA ARG A 81 4.12 9.71 -30.71
C ARG A 81 5.05 10.93 -30.49
N PRO A 82 4.56 12.19 -30.37
CA PRO A 82 5.44 13.32 -30.08
C PRO A 82 6.23 13.18 -28.77
N ILE A 83 5.77 12.37 -27.82
CA ILE A 83 6.49 12.11 -26.57
C ILE A 83 7.73 11.24 -26.80
N VAL A 84 7.74 10.41 -27.85
CA VAL A 84 8.90 9.56 -28.20
C VAL A 84 10.09 10.44 -28.64
N ASP A 85 9.84 11.61 -29.18
CA ASP A 85 10.88 12.56 -29.61
C ASP A 85 11.59 13.26 -28.43
N ILE A 86 10.99 13.19 -27.24
CA ILE A 86 11.54 13.76 -25.99
C ILE A 86 12.38 12.74 -25.22
N LEU A 87 12.38 11.49 -25.64
CA LEU A 87 13.17 10.42 -25.02
C LEU A 87 14.68 10.54 -25.36
N PRO A 88 15.59 10.22 -24.45
CA PRO A 88 15.37 9.71 -23.10
C PRO A 88 14.94 10.79 -22.11
N LEU A 89 13.96 10.47 -21.28
CA LEU A 89 13.56 11.34 -20.17
C LEU A 89 14.70 11.45 -19.16
N GLN A 90 14.88 12.62 -18.58
CA GLN A 90 15.84 12.78 -17.49
C GLN A 90 15.33 12.02 -16.26
N SER A 91 16.01 10.91 -15.95
CA SER A 91 15.69 10.08 -14.79
C SER A 91 16.15 10.70 -13.46
N ARG A 92 16.83 11.85 -13.48
CA ARG A 92 17.38 12.50 -12.28
C ARG A 92 16.40 13.49 -11.69
N PHE A 93 16.06 13.29 -10.43
CA PHE A 93 15.28 14.19 -9.60
C PHE A 93 16.04 14.49 -8.31
N LEU A 94 16.48 15.74 -8.11
CA LEU A 94 17.38 16.13 -7.02
C LEU A 94 18.69 15.33 -7.06
N TRP A 95 18.94 14.50 -6.04
CA TRP A 95 20.07 13.58 -5.96
C TRP A 95 19.70 12.14 -6.36
N LEU A 96 18.43 11.87 -6.66
CA LEU A 96 17.91 10.55 -6.94
C LEU A 96 17.97 10.25 -8.45
N ASN A 97 18.35 9.02 -8.78
CA ASN A 97 18.07 8.44 -10.09
C ASN A 97 16.81 7.61 -9.98
N LEU A 98 15.70 8.10 -10.54
CA LEU A 98 14.39 7.48 -10.42
C LEU A 98 14.31 6.07 -11.02
N ALA A 99 15.19 5.75 -11.96
CA ALA A 99 15.27 4.42 -12.59
C ALA A 99 15.91 3.37 -11.67
N ASN A 100 16.81 3.78 -10.79
CA ASN A 100 17.61 2.89 -9.96
C ASN A 100 17.19 2.99 -8.49
N PRO A 101 17.53 1.97 -7.66
CA PRO A 101 17.42 2.08 -6.21
C PRO A 101 18.22 3.26 -5.68
N ASP A 102 17.78 3.84 -4.57
CA ASP A 102 18.44 4.98 -3.94
C ASP A 102 19.88 4.63 -3.51
N PRO A 103 20.88 5.43 -3.92
CA PRO A 103 22.24 5.25 -3.43
C PRO A 103 22.39 5.55 -1.92
N THR A 104 21.44 6.31 -1.33
CA THR A 104 21.36 6.55 0.12
C THR A 104 20.38 5.56 0.77
N PRO A 105 20.86 4.42 1.32
CA PRO A 105 20.01 3.26 1.61
C PRO A 105 18.99 3.48 2.73
N PHE A 106 18.98 4.65 3.39
CA PHE A 106 18.13 4.90 4.54
C PHE A 106 17.10 6.01 4.34
N VAL A 107 17.31 6.96 3.44
CA VAL A 107 16.45 8.15 3.34
C VAL A 107 15.06 7.79 2.80
N LEU A 108 14.97 7.18 1.63
CA LEU A 108 13.68 6.79 1.04
C LEU A 108 12.97 5.69 1.84
N PRO A 109 13.62 4.60 2.29
CA PRO A 109 12.97 3.60 3.12
C PRO A 109 12.36 4.16 4.40
N VAL A 110 13.07 5.07 5.08
CA VAL A 110 12.56 5.70 6.31
C VAL A 110 11.39 6.64 6.01
N LEU A 111 11.45 7.41 4.94
CA LEU A 111 10.36 8.29 4.53
C LEU A 111 9.11 7.48 4.11
N VAL A 112 9.27 6.41 3.33
CA VAL A 112 8.16 5.53 2.95
C VAL A 112 7.54 4.88 4.17
N ALA A 113 8.35 4.27 5.03
CA ALA A 113 7.86 3.61 6.25
C ALA A 113 7.18 4.62 7.20
N GLY A 114 7.77 5.79 7.40
CA GLY A 114 7.24 6.83 8.27
C GLY A 114 5.92 7.42 7.79
N THR A 115 5.84 7.78 6.50
CA THR A 115 4.60 8.32 5.91
C THR A 115 3.50 7.28 5.86
N MET A 116 3.83 6.02 5.56
CA MET A 116 2.88 4.91 5.54
C MET A 116 2.37 4.59 6.94
N TRP A 117 3.25 4.56 7.94
CA TRP A 117 2.85 4.37 9.33
C TRP A 117 1.93 5.50 9.83
N LEU A 118 2.26 6.74 9.50
CA LEU A 118 1.45 7.90 9.89
C LEU A 118 0.07 7.84 9.23
N GLN A 119 0.00 7.57 7.93
CA GLN A 119 -1.26 7.43 7.21
C GLN A 119 -2.11 6.31 7.81
N GLN A 120 -1.50 5.14 8.06
CA GLN A 120 -2.19 3.98 8.61
C GLN A 120 -2.72 4.26 10.02
N LYS A 121 -1.94 4.97 10.86
CA LYS A 121 -2.36 5.39 12.19
C LYS A 121 -3.57 6.32 12.16
N LEU A 122 -3.64 7.22 11.19
CA LEU A 122 -4.77 8.14 11.03
C LEU A 122 -6.02 7.41 10.50
N MET A 123 -5.86 6.40 9.65
CA MET A 123 -6.96 5.66 9.06
C MET A 123 -7.49 4.53 9.95
N THR A 124 -6.67 4.01 10.86
CA THR A 124 -7.06 2.89 11.72
C THR A 124 -7.94 3.38 12.86
N GLN A 125 -9.19 2.94 12.85
CA GLN A 125 -10.09 3.20 13.96
C GLN A 125 -9.76 2.29 15.15
N PRO A 126 -9.84 2.79 16.39
CA PRO A 126 -9.67 1.96 17.56
C PRO A 126 -10.73 0.86 17.57
N SER A 127 -10.30 -0.39 17.50
CA SER A 127 -11.18 -1.53 17.66
C SER A 127 -11.34 -1.87 19.14
N THR A 128 -12.58 -2.09 19.56
CA THR A 128 -12.90 -2.55 20.91
C THR A 128 -12.52 -4.01 21.15
N ASP A 129 -12.21 -4.75 20.10
CA ASP A 129 -11.79 -6.14 20.13
C ASP A 129 -10.27 -6.26 20.35
N PRO A 130 -9.76 -6.83 21.47
CA PRO A 130 -8.32 -6.98 21.72
C PRO A 130 -7.61 -7.80 20.67
N GLN A 131 -8.26 -8.80 20.07
CA GLN A 131 -7.66 -9.63 19.02
C GLN A 131 -7.51 -8.82 17.73
N GLN A 132 -8.53 -8.06 17.37
CA GLN A 132 -8.49 -7.17 16.21
C GLN A 132 -7.54 -5.99 16.46
N ALA A 133 -7.50 -5.46 17.68
CA ALA A 133 -6.55 -4.43 18.08
C ALA A 133 -5.11 -4.92 17.96
N SER A 134 -4.81 -6.14 18.43
CA SER A 134 -3.48 -6.77 18.31
C SER A 134 -3.08 -6.99 16.85
N MET A 135 -4.01 -7.47 16.02
CA MET A 135 -3.77 -7.66 14.59
C MET A 135 -3.56 -6.32 13.86
N ASN A 136 -4.36 -5.33 14.18
CA ASN A 136 -4.20 -3.97 13.65
C ASN A 136 -2.86 -3.36 14.06
N GLN A 137 -2.44 -3.53 15.31
CA GLN A 137 -1.15 -3.05 15.80
C GLN A 137 0.01 -3.75 15.09
N THR A 138 -0.06 -5.07 14.91
CA THR A 138 0.94 -5.83 14.16
C THR A 138 1.02 -5.36 12.70
N MET A 139 -0.11 -5.23 12.03
CA MET A 139 -0.17 -4.70 10.66
C MET A 139 0.37 -3.27 10.58
N GLN A 140 0.05 -2.43 11.55
CA GLN A 140 0.47 -1.03 11.60
C GLN A 140 1.99 -0.87 11.75
N LEU A 141 2.67 -1.85 12.33
CA LEU A 141 4.12 -1.85 12.48
C LEU A 141 4.82 -2.64 11.38
N MET A 142 4.35 -3.85 11.09
CA MET A 142 5.02 -4.77 10.16
C MET A 142 4.90 -4.31 8.72
N MET A 143 3.75 -3.78 8.30
CA MET A 143 3.52 -3.37 6.92
C MET A 143 4.44 -2.21 6.49
N PRO A 144 4.53 -1.09 7.23
CA PRO A 144 5.47 -0.01 6.89
C PRO A 144 6.92 -0.45 6.89
N LEU A 145 7.34 -1.30 7.82
CA LEU A 145 8.72 -1.82 7.85
C LEU A 145 9.02 -2.70 6.64
N MET A 146 8.08 -3.57 6.27
CA MET A 146 8.21 -4.42 5.08
C MET A 146 8.30 -3.58 3.80
N PHE A 147 7.44 -2.58 3.63
CA PHE A 147 7.49 -1.68 2.49
C PHE A 147 8.75 -0.81 2.48
N GLY A 148 9.20 -0.34 3.63
CA GLY A 148 10.48 0.34 3.77
C GLY A 148 11.65 -0.54 3.30
N TYR A 149 11.66 -1.82 3.69
CA TYR A 149 12.67 -2.78 3.22
C TYR A 149 12.59 -3.02 1.70
N PHE A 150 11.38 -3.20 1.15
CA PHE A 150 11.22 -3.37 -0.29
C PHE A 150 11.66 -2.13 -1.09
N THR A 151 11.54 -0.96 -0.52
CA THR A 151 12.01 0.28 -1.15
C THR A 151 13.51 0.26 -1.46
N MET A 152 14.31 -0.50 -0.71
CA MET A 152 15.73 -0.68 -0.99
C MET A 152 16.02 -1.46 -2.29
N GLN A 153 15.05 -2.24 -2.75
CA GLN A 153 15.20 -3.11 -3.93
C GLN A 153 14.49 -2.55 -5.16
N PHE A 154 13.56 -1.64 -4.97
CA PHE A 154 12.79 -1.04 -6.06
C PHE A 154 13.38 0.29 -6.51
N SER A 155 12.98 0.73 -7.71
CA SER A 155 13.37 2.02 -8.25
C SER A 155 12.93 3.18 -7.34
N SER A 156 13.78 4.20 -7.19
CA SER A 156 13.50 5.39 -6.38
C SER A 156 12.24 6.13 -6.85
N GLY A 157 11.88 6.01 -8.13
CA GLY A 157 10.63 6.56 -8.67
C GLY A 157 9.38 5.97 -8.03
N LEU A 158 9.37 4.63 -7.79
CA LEU A 158 8.26 3.98 -7.09
C LEU A 158 8.18 4.41 -5.62
N ALA A 159 9.33 4.54 -4.96
CA ALA A 159 9.40 5.03 -3.58
C ALA A 159 8.84 6.43 -3.44
N LEU A 160 9.20 7.33 -4.37
CA LEU A 160 8.69 8.70 -4.41
C LEU A 160 7.17 8.73 -4.63
N TYR A 161 6.66 7.88 -5.52
CA TYR A 161 5.22 7.72 -5.71
C TYR A 161 4.51 7.33 -4.40
N PHE A 162 5.04 6.37 -3.63
CA PHE A 162 4.45 5.99 -2.35
C PHE A 162 4.45 7.14 -1.34
N ILE A 163 5.57 7.86 -1.23
CA ILE A 163 5.66 9.02 -0.32
C ILE A 163 4.58 10.06 -0.67
N ILE A 164 4.50 10.45 -1.95
CA ILE A 164 3.53 11.46 -2.41
C ILE A 164 2.10 10.97 -2.18
N SER A 165 1.79 9.72 -2.53
CA SER A 165 0.47 9.13 -2.35
C SER A 165 0.07 9.08 -0.88
N ASN A 166 0.99 8.71 0.02
CA ASN A 166 0.75 8.70 1.46
C ASN A 166 0.51 10.12 2.00
N VAL A 167 1.32 11.09 1.56
CA VAL A 167 1.15 12.51 1.98
C VAL A 167 -0.20 13.05 1.52
N ILE A 168 -0.58 12.80 0.27
CA ILE A 168 -1.91 13.18 -0.25
C ILE A 168 -3.01 12.52 0.57
N GLY A 169 -2.89 11.23 0.88
CA GLY A 169 -3.84 10.50 1.71
C GLY A 169 -3.97 11.09 3.12
N ILE A 170 -2.86 11.49 3.74
CA ILE A 170 -2.84 12.17 5.05
C ILE A 170 -3.58 13.51 4.97
N VAL A 171 -3.28 14.33 3.95
CA VAL A 171 -3.91 15.64 3.78
C VAL A 171 -5.42 15.52 3.56
N LEU A 172 -5.84 14.57 2.73
CA LEU A 172 -7.27 14.31 2.48
C LEU A 172 -7.99 13.86 3.76
N GLN A 173 -7.32 13.04 4.58
CA GLN A 173 -7.90 12.58 5.85
C GLN A 173 -8.06 13.70 6.89
N TRP A 174 -7.17 14.71 6.86
CA TRP A 174 -7.28 15.88 7.75
C TRP A 174 -8.34 16.89 7.28
N GLY A 175 -8.71 16.84 6.02
CA GLY A 175 -9.69 17.76 5.42
C GLY A 175 -11.16 17.29 5.54
N ILE A 176 -11.37 16.05 6.03
CA ILE A 176 -12.69 15.44 6.25
C ILE A 176 -12.95 15.37 7.75
#